data_f97362f57114e071fdad5a2054a71fb8
#
_entry.id   f97362f57114e071fdad5a2054a71fb8
#
_cell.length_a   1.000
_cell.length_b   1.000
_cell.length_c   1.000
_cell.angle_alpha   90.00
_cell.angle_beta   90.00
_cell.angle_gamma   90.00
#
_symmetry.space_group_name_H-M   'P 1'
#
loop_
_entity.id
_entity.type
_entity.pdbx_description
1 polymer ?
#
loop_
_entity_poly.entity_id
_entity_poly.type
_entity_poly.pdbx_seq_one_letter_code
_entity_poly.pdbx_strand_id
1 'polypeptide(L)'
;MRHAGTQDIETPRLLLRRLLPEDAPQMYANWASDPEVTRYLRWEPHKSPAETRELLAAWALLYPNPDYYQWAMVEKATGQVFGSISLYNSLPGEPQQKTEWPGLDLTDGVWEPGYCIGRKWWNKGFTTEALRAVVAYWFT
;
A
#
# COMPACT_ATOMS: atom_id res chain seq x y z
N MET A 1 4.80 17.83 -10.95
CA MET A 1 3.68 17.08 -10.31
C MET A 1 3.47 17.51 -8.86
N ARG A 2 2.22 17.66 -8.46
CA ARG A 2 1.90 18.11 -7.12
C ARG A 2 1.46 16.94 -6.25
N HIS A 3 2.22 16.67 -5.19
CA HIS A 3 1.92 15.57 -4.28
C HIS A 3 1.02 16.05 -3.14
N ALA A 4 -0.01 15.27 -2.85
CA ALA A 4 -0.97 15.57 -1.78
C ALA A 4 -0.83 14.64 -0.58
N GLY A 5 0.07 13.64 -0.65
CA GLY A 5 0.26 12.67 0.42
C GLY A 5 -0.89 11.67 0.52
N THR A 6 -0.83 10.85 1.56
CA THR A 6 -1.84 9.82 1.80
C THR A 6 -3.08 10.44 2.42
N GLN A 7 -4.15 10.54 1.65
CA GLN A 7 -5.46 11.02 2.08
C GLN A 7 -6.44 9.86 2.08
N ASP A 8 -7.47 9.92 2.93
CA ASP A 8 -8.48 8.88 2.97
C ASP A 8 -9.22 8.79 1.65
N ILE A 9 -9.47 7.56 1.19
CA ILE A 9 -10.25 7.27 -0.02
C ILE A 9 -11.33 6.28 0.35
N GLU A 10 -12.55 6.57 -0.05
CA GLU A 10 -13.68 5.69 0.24
C GLU A 10 -14.21 5.09 -1.05
N THR A 11 -14.51 3.78 -1.02
CA THR A 11 -15.13 3.05 -2.13
C THR A 11 -16.39 2.37 -1.62
N PRO A 12 -17.21 1.73 -2.50
CA PRO A 12 -18.42 1.06 -2.02
C PRO A 12 -18.20 0.05 -0.89
N ARG A 13 -17.10 -0.71 -0.92
CA ARG A 13 -16.84 -1.74 0.09
C ARG A 13 -15.67 -1.45 1.01
N LEU A 14 -14.83 -0.46 0.68
CA LEU A 14 -13.54 -0.24 1.34
C LEU A 14 -13.40 1.18 1.85
N LEU A 15 -12.62 1.31 2.91
CA LEU A 15 -12.03 2.57 3.33
C LEU A 15 -10.51 2.41 3.21
N LEU A 16 -9.87 3.31 2.48
CA LEU A 16 -8.41 3.37 2.39
C LEU A 16 -7.96 4.54 3.26
N ARG A 17 -7.18 4.25 4.30
CA ARG A 17 -6.71 5.24 5.25
C ARG A 17 -5.26 4.97 5.62
N ARG A 18 -4.65 5.89 6.35
CA ARG A 18 -3.28 5.66 6.83
C ARG A 18 -3.23 4.47 7.78
N LEU A 19 -2.13 3.72 7.69
CA LEU A 19 -1.84 2.66 8.65
C LEU A 19 -1.39 3.28 9.96
N LEU A 20 -1.84 2.69 11.07
CA LEU A 20 -1.51 3.16 12.41
C LEU A 20 -0.87 2.03 13.21
N PRO A 21 -0.03 2.33 14.22
CA PRO A 21 0.51 1.28 15.09
C PRO A 21 -0.57 0.39 15.73
N GLU A 22 -1.76 0.96 15.99
CA GLU A 22 -2.91 0.23 16.53
C GLU A 22 -3.43 -0.85 15.58
N ASP A 23 -3.06 -0.80 14.30
CA ASP A 23 -3.47 -1.82 13.33
C ASP A 23 -2.62 -3.08 13.42
N ALA A 24 -1.57 -3.10 14.25
CA ALA A 24 -0.63 -4.21 14.31
C ALA A 24 -1.28 -5.57 14.60
N PRO A 25 -2.23 -5.72 15.52
CA PRO A 25 -2.84 -7.03 15.76
C PRO A 25 -3.54 -7.58 14.52
N GLN A 26 -4.28 -6.75 13.80
CA GLN A 26 -4.99 -7.17 12.60
C GLN A 26 -4.03 -7.41 11.43
N MET A 27 -3.06 -6.53 11.25
CA MET A 27 -2.05 -6.72 10.21
C MET A 27 -1.30 -8.03 10.42
N TYR A 28 -0.85 -8.28 11.65
CA TYR A 28 -0.15 -9.52 11.97
C TYR A 28 -1.01 -10.74 11.70
N ALA A 29 -2.25 -10.74 12.21
CA ALA A 29 -3.14 -11.88 12.07
C ALA A 29 -3.59 -12.11 10.62
N ASN A 30 -3.83 -11.03 9.88
CA ASN A 30 -4.47 -11.15 8.57
C ASN A 30 -3.48 -11.40 7.43
N TRP A 31 -2.25 -10.84 7.51
CA TRP A 31 -1.29 -11.11 6.42
C TRP A 31 0.18 -11.11 6.82
N ALA A 32 0.60 -10.31 7.79
CA ALA A 32 2.03 -10.13 8.04
C ALA A 32 2.72 -11.39 8.58
N SER A 33 1.98 -12.28 9.25
CA SER A 33 2.51 -13.54 9.77
C SER A 33 2.29 -14.72 8.81
N ASP A 34 1.62 -14.50 7.69
CA ASP A 34 1.22 -15.57 6.78
C ASP A 34 2.32 -15.81 5.73
N PRO A 35 2.98 -16.98 5.74
CA PRO A 35 4.04 -17.25 4.76
C PRO A 35 3.51 -17.35 3.33
N GLU A 36 2.24 -17.67 3.11
CA GLU A 36 1.67 -17.69 1.78
C GLU A 36 1.49 -16.30 1.20
N VAL A 37 1.31 -15.29 2.04
CA VAL A 37 1.25 -13.90 1.61
C VAL A 37 2.65 -13.33 1.42
N THR A 38 3.52 -13.51 2.42
CA THR A 38 4.85 -12.90 2.42
C THR A 38 5.79 -13.52 1.41
N ARG A 39 5.51 -14.72 0.91
CA ARG A 39 6.37 -15.35 -0.10
C ARG A 39 6.46 -14.55 -1.40
N TYR A 40 5.47 -13.71 -1.66
CA TYR A 40 5.46 -12.81 -2.82
C TYR A 40 6.01 -11.43 -2.51
N LEU A 41 6.44 -11.20 -1.26
CA LEU A 41 6.98 -9.96 -0.78
C LEU A 41 8.48 -10.13 -0.53
N ARG A 42 9.18 -9.01 -0.31
CA ARG A 42 10.62 -9.05 -0.09
C ARG A 42 10.97 -9.15 1.39
N TRP A 43 10.06 -9.69 2.22
CA TRP A 43 10.31 -9.80 3.65
C TRP A 43 9.72 -11.08 4.21
N GLU A 44 10.30 -11.50 5.35
CA GLU A 44 9.89 -12.71 6.05
C GLU A 44 8.59 -12.49 6.82
N PRO A 45 7.81 -13.55 7.08
CA PRO A 45 6.65 -13.41 7.96
C PRO A 45 7.06 -12.83 9.31
N HIS A 46 6.25 -11.94 9.86
CA HIS A 46 6.49 -11.39 11.18
C HIS A 46 6.31 -12.48 12.24
N LYS A 47 7.12 -12.40 13.29
CA LYS A 47 7.14 -13.43 14.34
C LYS A 47 6.25 -13.08 15.52
N SER A 48 5.82 -11.82 15.63
CA SER A 48 4.96 -11.36 16.72
C SER A 48 4.24 -10.08 16.32
N PRO A 49 3.11 -9.77 16.98
CA PRO A 49 2.45 -8.48 16.77
C PRO A 49 3.33 -7.28 17.13
N ALA A 50 4.27 -7.46 18.07
CA ALA A 50 5.20 -6.40 18.44
C ALA A 50 6.11 -6.01 17.28
N GLU A 51 6.58 -6.99 16.51
CA GLU A 51 7.39 -6.73 15.31
C GLU A 51 6.59 -5.93 14.28
N THR A 52 5.32 -6.29 14.08
CA THR A 52 4.42 -5.57 13.19
C THR A 52 4.22 -4.14 13.67
N ARG A 53 4.02 -3.95 14.97
CA ARG A 53 3.81 -2.62 15.55
C ARG A 53 5.03 -1.72 15.35
N GLU A 54 6.22 -2.26 15.51
CA GLU A 54 7.46 -1.51 15.26
C GLU A 54 7.55 -1.02 13.82
N LEU A 55 7.19 -1.89 12.86
CA LEU A 55 7.16 -1.52 11.46
C LEU A 55 6.14 -0.41 11.19
N LEU A 56 4.94 -0.54 11.74
CA LEU A 56 3.90 0.47 11.56
C LEU A 56 4.30 1.81 12.18
N ALA A 57 4.98 1.78 13.32
CA ALA A 57 5.49 3.00 13.95
C ALA A 57 6.53 3.68 13.07
N ALA A 58 7.41 2.91 12.43
CA ALA A 58 8.39 3.44 11.48
C ALA A 58 7.69 4.07 10.26
N TRP A 59 6.69 3.41 9.71
CA TRP A 59 5.93 3.93 8.57
C TRP A 59 5.15 5.20 8.93
N ALA A 60 4.65 5.29 10.17
CA ALA A 60 3.91 6.46 10.62
C ALA A 60 4.74 7.75 10.54
N LEU A 61 6.06 7.63 10.70
CA LEU A 61 6.97 8.77 10.59
C LEU A 61 7.12 9.28 9.15
N LEU A 62 6.69 8.50 8.16
CA LEU A 62 6.81 8.87 6.76
C LEU A 62 5.60 9.64 6.24
N TYR A 63 4.45 9.54 6.90
CA TYR A 63 3.22 10.18 6.42
C TYR A 63 3.28 11.71 6.30
N PRO A 64 4.07 12.45 7.07
CA PRO A 64 4.22 13.88 6.82
C PRO A 64 4.82 14.22 5.46
N ASN A 65 5.52 13.28 4.83
CA ASN A 65 6.08 13.51 3.49
C ASN A 65 4.95 13.51 2.46
N PRO A 66 4.79 14.59 1.66
CA PRO A 66 3.68 14.68 0.71
C PRO A 66 3.79 13.70 -0.46
N ASP A 67 4.95 13.09 -0.66
CA ASP A 67 5.17 12.09 -1.72
C ASP A 67 5.16 10.65 -1.19
N TYR A 68 4.72 10.44 0.05
CA TYR A 68 4.58 9.10 0.62
C TYR A 68 3.12 8.66 0.53
N TYR A 69 2.89 7.54 -0.17
CA TYR A 69 1.56 7.02 -0.43
C TYR A 69 1.45 5.58 0.02
N GLN A 70 0.76 5.35 1.13
CA GLN A 70 0.46 4.00 1.60
C GLN A 70 -0.84 4.01 2.40
N TRP A 71 -1.76 3.12 2.02
CA TRP A 71 -3.06 3.03 2.65
C TRP A 71 -3.28 1.64 3.25
N ALA A 72 -3.95 1.61 4.41
CA ALA A 72 -4.57 0.40 4.91
C ALA A 72 -5.84 0.16 4.10
N MET A 73 -6.10 -1.10 3.74
CA MET A 73 -7.37 -1.49 3.17
C MET A 73 -8.27 -2.01 4.28
N VAL A 74 -9.37 -1.29 4.54
CA VAL A 74 -10.34 -1.63 5.58
C VAL A 74 -11.63 -2.08 4.92
N GLU A 75 -12.11 -3.26 5.28
CA GLU A 75 -13.39 -3.76 4.79
C GLU A 75 -14.52 -3.13 5.60
N LYS A 76 -15.41 -2.38 4.93
CA LYS A 76 -16.49 -1.66 5.62
C LYS A 76 -17.46 -2.60 6.36
N ALA A 77 -17.71 -3.77 5.77
CA ALA A 77 -18.68 -4.71 6.34
C ALA A 77 -18.25 -5.26 7.69
N THR A 78 -16.95 -5.42 7.94
CA THR A 78 -16.41 -6.05 9.15
C THR A 78 -15.55 -5.13 9.99
N GLY A 79 -15.08 -4.02 9.44
CA GLY A 79 -14.10 -3.15 10.08
C GLY A 79 -12.69 -3.73 10.11
N GLN A 80 -12.45 -4.84 9.43
CA GLN A 80 -11.14 -5.49 9.43
C GLN A 80 -10.15 -4.78 8.53
N VAL A 81 -8.94 -4.54 9.03
CA VAL A 81 -7.80 -4.12 8.22
C VAL A 81 -7.22 -5.39 7.61
N PHE A 82 -7.32 -5.55 6.31
CA PHE A 82 -6.96 -6.82 5.67
C PHE A 82 -5.83 -6.72 4.66
N GLY A 83 -5.29 -5.55 4.42
CA GLY A 83 -4.20 -5.40 3.47
C GLY A 83 -3.68 -3.99 3.41
N SER A 84 -2.73 -3.78 2.52
CA SER A 84 -2.17 -2.45 2.24
C SER A 84 -1.97 -2.26 0.75
N ILE A 85 -2.06 -1.00 0.32
CA ILE A 85 -1.77 -0.60 -1.06
C ILE A 85 -0.95 0.68 -1.02
N SER A 86 0.05 0.76 -1.88
CA SER A 86 0.97 1.90 -1.90
C SER A 86 1.28 2.31 -3.32
N LEU A 87 1.73 3.55 -3.48
CA LEU A 87 2.35 4.03 -4.70
C LEU A 87 3.77 4.43 -4.37
N TYR A 88 4.71 3.97 -5.16
CA TYR A 88 6.12 4.30 -4.96
C TYR A 88 6.78 4.62 -6.29
N ASN A 89 7.81 5.47 -6.22
CA ASN A 89 8.61 5.82 -7.37
C ASN A 89 9.66 4.75 -7.63
N SER A 90 9.50 4.00 -8.71
CA SER A 90 10.40 2.91 -9.04
C SER A 90 11.62 3.35 -9.86
N LEU A 91 11.70 4.64 -10.23
CA LEU A 91 12.81 5.17 -11.05
C LEU A 91 13.52 6.37 -10.43
N PRO A 92 13.80 6.43 -9.13
CA PRO A 92 14.51 7.60 -8.59
C PRO A 92 15.96 7.58 -9.06
N GLY A 93 16.24 8.33 -10.15
CA GLY A 93 17.59 8.46 -10.67
C GLY A 93 18.11 7.29 -11.48
N GLU A 94 17.24 6.44 -12.04
CA GLU A 94 17.63 5.30 -12.86
C GLU A 94 17.51 5.62 -14.36
N PRO A 95 18.56 6.21 -14.98
CA PRO A 95 18.45 6.70 -16.36
C PRO A 95 18.30 5.60 -17.40
N GLN A 96 18.81 4.39 -17.16
CA GLN A 96 18.76 3.33 -18.15
C GLN A 96 17.33 2.87 -18.44
N GLN A 97 16.40 3.06 -17.53
CA GLN A 97 15.03 2.66 -17.74
C GLN A 97 14.26 3.61 -18.65
N LYS A 98 14.78 4.79 -18.88
CA LYS A 98 14.15 5.77 -19.76
C LYS A 98 14.09 5.31 -21.22
N THR A 99 14.98 4.43 -21.62
CA THR A 99 15.04 3.95 -22.99
C THR A 99 13.98 2.91 -23.32
N GLU A 100 13.37 2.31 -22.30
CA GLU A 100 12.36 1.27 -22.47
C GLU A 100 10.98 1.84 -22.81
N TRP A 101 10.77 3.12 -22.55
CA TRP A 101 9.47 3.77 -22.78
C TRP A 101 9.66 5.08 -23.54
N PRO A 102 10.03 4.99 -24.83
CA PRO A 102 10.23 6.22 -25.61
C PRO A 102 8.92 7.00 -25.75
N GLY A 103 9.02 8.31 -25.66
CA GLY A 103 7.84 9.17 -25.74
C GLY A 103 7.15 9.46 -24.42
N LEU A 104 7.59 8.81 -23.32
CA LEU A 104 7.06 9.10 -21.99
C LEU A 104 7.89 10.17 -21.31
N ASP A 105 7.21 11.04 -20.56
CA ASP A 105 7.89 12.00 -19.70
C ASP A 105 8.18 11.33 -18.36
N LEU A 106 9.46 11.05 -18.12
CA LEU A 106 9.91 10.40 -16.89
C LEU A 106 10.51 11.38 -15.88
N THR A 107 10.25 12.67 -16.06
CA THR A 107 10.80 13.70 -15.17
C THR A 107 10.42 13.45 -13.71
N ASP A 108 9.16 13.06 -13.46
CA ASP A 108 8.65 12.75 -12.14
C ASP A 108 8.85 11.29 -11.74
N GLY A 109 9.60 10.51 -12.53
CA GLY A 109 9.82 9.09 -12.30
C GLY A 109 8.68 8.22 -12.82
N VAL A 110 8.73 6.95 -12.49
CA VAL A 110 7.68 5.99 -12.80
C VAL A 110 7.08 5.51 -11.48
N TRP A 111 5.79 5.76 -11.29
CA TRP A 111 5.10 5.42 -10.05
C TRP A 111 4.31 4.14 -10.22
N GLU A 112 4.55 3.20 -9.33
CA GLU A 112 3.95 1.87 -9.38
C GLU A 112 3.11 1.60 -8.14
N PRO A 113 1.97 0.90 -8.30
CA PRO A 113 1.23 0.42 -7.14
C PRO A 113 1.86 -0.86 -6.59
N GLY A 114 1.98 -0.93 -5.28
CA GLY A 114 2.33 -2.15 -4.58
C GLY A 114 1.18 -2.51 -3.64
N TYR A 115 0.88 -3.80 -3.49
CA TYR A 115 -0.22 -4.20 -2.62
C TYR A 115 0.02 -5.59 -2.05
N CYS A 116 -0.57 -5.83 -0.86
CA CYS A 116 -0.69 -7.17 -0.33
C CYS A 116 -1.98 -7.26 0.47
N ILE A 117 -2.63 -8.41 0.40
CA ILE A 117 -3.87 -8.64 1.14
C ILE A 117 -3.86 -10.02 1.77
N GLY A 118 -4.58 -10.16 2.88
CA GLY A 118 -4.75 -11.44 3.55
C GLY A 118 -5.48 -12.46 2.70
N ARG A 119 -5.14 -13.75 2.87
CA ARG A 119 -5.69 -14.82 2.04
C ARG A 119 -7.22 -14.91 2.07
N LYS A 120 -7.84 -14.58 3.21
CA LYS A 120 -9.29 -14.62 3.33
C LYS A 120 -10.01 -13.67 2.39
N TRP A 121 -9.29 -12.67 1.89
CA TRP A 121 -9.84 -11.64 1.01
C TRP A 121 -9.43 -11.79 -0.45
N TRP A 122 -8.69 -12.85 -0.78
CA TRP A 122 -8.30 -13.13 -2.15
C TRP A 122 -9.51 -13.48 -3.02
N ASN A 123 -9.44 -13.16 -4.30
CA ASN A 123 -10.43 -13.51 -5.31
C ASN A 123 -11.83 -12.93 -5.06
N LYS A 124 -11.90 -11.78 -4.39
CA LYS A 124 -13.17 -11.09 -4.11
C LYS A 124 -13.27 -9.73 -4.78
N GLY A 125 -12.27 -9.37 -5.60
CA GLY A 125 -12.25 -8.10 -6.30
C GLY A 125 -11.84 -6.90 -5.46
N PHE A 126 -11.40 -7.09 -4.21
CA PHE A 126 -11.00 -5.99 -3.34
C PHE A 126 -9.77 -5.25 -3.85
N THR A 127 -8.76 -5.98 -4.31
CA THR A 127 -7.54 -5.37 -4.84
C THR A 127 -7.85 -4.50 -6.06
N THR A 128 -8.70 -5.00 -6.96
CA THR A 128 -9.11 -4.24 -8.14
C THR A 128 -9.85 -2.97 -7.75
N GLU A 129 -10.76 -3.07 -6.77
CA GLU A 129 -11.50 -1.92 -6.28
C GLU A 129 -10.58 -0.87 -5.67
N ALA A 130 -9.63 -1.30 -4.83
CA ALA A 130 -8.66 -0.41 -4.22
C ALA A 130 -7.74 0.22 -5.26
N LEU A 131 -7.26 -0.57 -6.21
CA LEU A 131 -6.37 -0.09 -7.25
C LEU A 131 -7.02 0.97 -8.11
N ARG A 132 -8.28 0.76 -8.52
CA ARG A 132 -9.03 1.75 -9.29
C ARG A 132 -9.17 3.06 -8.53
N ALA A 133 -9.43 2.98 -7.23
CA ALA A 133 -9.59 4.18 -6.40
C ALA A 133 -8.27 4.93 -6.25
N VAL A 134 -7.17 4.22 -6.05
CA VAL A 134 -5.83 4.83 -5.92
C VAL A 134 -5.41 5.49 -7.24
N VAL A 135 -5.65 4.83 -8.37
CA VAL A 135 -5.32 5.41 -9.68
C VAL A 135 -6.13 6.67 -9.93
N ALA A 136 -7.44 6.64 -9.61
CA ALA A 136 -8.28 7.83 -9.75
C ALA A 136 -7.80 8.97 -8.87
N TYR A 137 -7.41 8.66 -7.63
CA TYR A 137 -6.85 9.65 -6.70
C TYR A 137 -5.57 10.28 -7.27
N TRP A 138 -4.70 9.45 -7.86
CA TRP A 138 -3.43 9.92 -8.41
C TRP A 138 -3.62 10.98 -9.48
N PHE A 139 -4.67 10.84 -10.28
CA PHE A 139 -4.94 11.76 -11.39
C PHE A 139 -5.87 12.92 -11.02
N THR A 140 -6.20 13.10 -9.78
CA THR A 140 -6.93 14.30 -9.32
C THR A 140 -5.94 15.35 -8.82
#